data_1c845dbe4993664907dfce5f4bb8560e
#
_entry.id   1c845dbe4993664907dfce5f4bb8560e
#
_cell.length_a   1.000
_cell.length_b   1.000
_cell.length_c   1.000
_cell.angle_alpha   90.00
_cell.angle_beta   90.00
_cell.angle_gamma   90.00
#
_symmetry.space_group_name_H-M   'P 1'
#
loop_
_entity.id
_entity.type
_entity.pdbx_description
1 polymer ?
#
loop_
_entity_poly.entity_id
_entity_poly.type
_entity_poly.pdbx_seq_one_letter_code
_entity_poly.pdbx_strand_id
1 'polypeptide(L)'
;MKIAITGGAGFIGRALVRRHRALGDEVRVLTRSPRSTGADGVQWFTGDLTAESADLQPFVDGADVLYHCAAELRQPERMADVNVRGTLRLIEAARGRIGRWVQLSSIGVYARERNTEVITETSPIAAANQYEETKAAADALVEAARSSGAFETVLLRPSIVFGPGMPNRSLAQWIAMIARRKFVFVGPPGASANYLYVDDLVEALVRCATDPAAAGGIYNLSDHAPVEAFVETIADALQIAPPKLRVPTPLMRGLAGLGSLIPGFPLTQSRIDALTSRTRFPIDRIANELGYRPVVGWAEGLRTMVRHWQEQTGSLQPAMNHAN
;
A
#
# COMPACT_ATOMS: atom_id res chain seq x y z
N MET A 1 2.18 -14.10 20.21
CA MET A 1 3.54 -13.66 19.78
C MET A 1 3.80 -12.25 20.29
N LYS A 2 5.09 -11.84 20.36
CA LYS A 2 5.47 -10.44 20.60
C LYS A 2 5.74 -9.76 19.27
N ILE A 3 4.94 -8.80 18.93
CA ILE A 3 4.93 -8.14 17.61
C ILE A 3 5.36 -6.68 17.74
N ALA A 4 6.41 -6.28 17.03
CA ALA A 4 6.85 -4.90 16.93
C ALA A 4 6.43 -4.32 15.56
N ILE A 5 5.81 -3.13 15.53
CA ILE A 5 5.30 -2.51 14.29
C ILE A 5 5.77 -1.07 14.22
N THR A 6 6.56 -0.73 13.20
CA THR A 6 6.77 0.66 12.82
C THR A 6 5.68 1.12 11.89
N GLY A 7 5.32 2.40 11.92
CA GLY A 7 4.21 2.92 11.10
C GLY A 7 2.82 2.43 11.56
N GLY A 8 2.68 1.86 12.77
CA GLY A 8 1.43 1.31 13.29
C GLY A 8 0.29 2.33 13.45
N ALA A 9 0.59 3.63 13.47
CA ALA A 9 -0.42 4.69 13.42
C ALA A 9 -0.91 5.03 12.00
N GLY A 10 -0.27 4.51 10.95
CA GLY A 10 -0.63 4.70 9.53
C GLY A 10 -1.82 3.85 9.09
N PHE A 11 -2.22 4.00 7.83
CA PHE A 11 -3.35 3.28 7.24
C PHE A 11 -3.21 1.76 7.34
N ILE A 12 -2.14 1.20 6.77
CA ILE A 12 -1.87 -0.24 6.79
C ILE A 12 -1.53 -0.69 8.21
N GLY A 13 -0.67 0.07 8.92
CA GLY A 13 -0.23 -0.28 10.26
C GLY A 13 -1.37 -0.42 11.27
N ARG A 14 -2.38 0.47 11.23
CA ARG A 14 -3.58 0.34 12.08
C ARG A 14 -4.37 -0.93 11.81
N ALA A 15 -4.50 -1.33 10.56
CA ALA A 15 -5.18 -2.58 10.20
C ALA A 15 -4.38 -3.79 10.72
N LEU A 16 -3.05 -3.76 10.59
CA LEU A 16 -2.16 -4.80 11.10
C LEU A 16 -2.19 -4.89 12.64
N VAL A 17 -2.13 -3.75 13.35
CA VAL A 17 -2.28 -3.69 14.82
C VAL A 17 -3.60 -4.33 15.24
N ARG A 18 -4.71 -3.96 14.61
CA ARG A 18 -6.03 -4.51 14.90
C ARG A 18 -6.08 -6.03 14.69
N ARG A 19 -5.47 -6.53 13.62
CA ARG A 19 -5.41 -7.97 13.32
C ARG A 19 -4.62 -8.76 14.36
N HIS A 20 -3.41 -8.30 14.74
CA HIS A 20 -2.60 -8.95 15.77
C HIS A 20 -3.25 -8.91 17.15
N ARG A 21 -3.94 -7.81 17.48
CA ARG A 21 -4.74 -7.75 18.70
C ARG A 21 -5.88 -8.78 18.72
N ALA A 22 -6.54 -8.98 17.59
CA ALA A 22 -7.60 -10.00 17.46
C ALA A 22 -7.04 -11.44 17.54
N LEU A 23 -5.75 -11.64 17.23
CA LEU A 23 -5.05 -12.90 17.40
C LEU A 23 -4.54 -13.13 18.85
N GLY A 24 -4.69 -12.15 19.74
CA GLY A 24 -4.22 -12.22 21.12
C GLY A 24 -2.72 -11.96 21.30
N ASP A 25 -2.06 -11.37 20.29
CA ASP A 25 -0.63 -11.07 20.34
C ASP A 25 -0.34 -9.84 21.23
N GLU A 26 0.87 -9.82 21.82
CA GLU A 26 1.44 -8.62 22.44
C GLU A 26 1.92 -7.69 21.34
N VAL A 27 1.33 -6.48 21.24
CA VAL A 27 1.63 -5.54 20.16
C VAL A 27 2.34 -4.32 20.69
N ARG A 28 3.53 -4.04 20.13
CA ARG A 28 4.35 -2.84 20.34
C ARG A 28 4.33 -1.98 19.09
N VAL A 29 4.15 -0.68 19.26
CA VAL A 29 4.13 0.28 18.14
C VAL A 29 5.11 1.41 18.39
N LEU A 30 6.02 1.64 17.43
CA LEU A 30 6.88 2.81 17.42
C LEU A 30 6.12 4.03 16.89
N THR A 31 6.16 5.13 17.64
CA THR A 31 5.49 6.40 17.28
C THR A 31 6.38 7.59 17.59
N ARG A 32 6.30 8.65 16.79
CA ARG A 32 6.99 9.91 17.04
C ARG A 32 6.34 10.76 18.13
N SER A 33 5.05 10.59 18.33
CA SER A 33 4.30 11.34 19.33
C SER A 33 4.03 10.47 20.55
N PRO A 34 4.29 10.96 21.77
CA PRO A 34 3.98 10.23 22.99
C PRO A 34 2.50 9.80 23.01
N ARG A 35 2.27 8.57 23.37
CA ARG A 35 0.94 8.00 23.60
C ARG A 35 0.96 7.17 24.87
N SER A 36 -0.08 7.26 25.68
CA SER A 36 -0.30 6.34 26.78
C SER A 36 -0.76 4.98 26.24
N THR A 37 -0.39 3.90 26.92
CA THR A 37 -1.00 2.59 26.71
C THR A 37 -2.49 2.73 27.00
N GLY A 38 -3.30 2.60 25.96
CA GLY A 38 -4.74 2.75 26.08
C GLY A 38 -5.41 1.44 26.50
N ALA A 39 -6.74 1.49 26.65
CA ALA A 39 -7.57 0.30 26.92
C ALA A 39 -7.47 -0.76 25.79
N ASP A 40 -6.89 -0.40 24.65
CA ASP A 40 -6.61 -1.28 23.51
C ASP A 40 -5.44 -2.25 23.77
N GLY A 41 -4.69 -2.12 24.89
CA GLY A 41 -3.58 -2.98 25.26
C GLY A 41 -2.38 -2.94 24.30
N VAL A 42 -2.26 -1.89 23.49
CA VAL A 42 -1.08 -1.64 22.64
C VAL A 42 0.00 -0.93 23.46
N GLN A 43 1.23 -1.43 23.42
CA GLN A 43 2.38 -0.78 24.02
C GLN A 43 2.96 0.24 23.04
N TRP A 44 2.91 1.52 23.39
CA TRP A 44 3.43 2.60 22.57
C TRP A 44 4.84 2.99 23.00
N PHE A 45 5.80 2.89 22.07
CA PHE A 45 7.17 3.32 22.24
C PHE A 45 7.40 4.63 21.53
N THR A 46 7.85 5.65 22.24
CA THR A 46 8.17 6.95 21.61
C THR A 46 9.58 6.90 21.06
N GLY A 47 9.71 7.14 19.75
CA GLY A 47 11.00 7.21 19.06
C GLY A 47 10.81 7.68 17.61
N ASP A 48 11.82 8.37 17.10
CA ASP A 48 11.90 8.78 15.69
C ASP A 48 13.04 8.03 15.02
N LEU A 49 12.73 7.32 13.93
CA LEU A 49 13.69 6.60 13.12
C LEU A 49 14.81 7.50 12.55
N THR A 50 14.57 8.82 12.47
CA THR A 50 15.54 9.78 11.96
C THR A 50 16.40 10.43 13.05
N ALA A 51 15.99 10.32 14.32
CA ALA A 51 16.72 10.96 15.43
C ALA A 51 17.90 10.09 15.90
N GLU A 52 19.11 10.65 15.88
CA GLU A 52 20.35 9.94 16.31
C GLU A 52 20.34 9.52 17.78
N SER A 53 19.68 10.29 18.59
CA SER A 53 19.53 10.01 20.02
C SER A 53 18.42 9.02 20.37
N ALA A 54 17.63 8.55 19.38
CA ALA A 54 16.53 7.62 19.67
C ALA A 54 17.07 6.23 20.02
N ASP A 55 16.80 5.77 21.23
CA ASP A 55 17.01 4.37 21.63
C ASP A 55 15.85 3.52 21.13
N LEU A 56 16.11 2.73 20.08
CA LEU A 56 15.13 1.84 19.47
C LEU A 56 15.18 0.42 20.08
N GLN A 57 16.17 0.10 20.93
CA GLN A 57 16.35 -1.25 21.48
C GLN A 57 15.15 -1.72 22.30
N PRO A 58 14.60 -0.93 23.25
CA PRO A 58 13.45 -1.37 24.06
C PRO A 58 12.21 -1.70 23.22
N PHE A 59 12.06 -1.06 22.05
CA PHE A 59 10.96 -1.34 21.13
C PHE A 59 11.07 -2.71 20.46
N VAL A 60 12.29 -3.14 20.10
CA VAL A 60 12.52 -4.37 19.34
C VAL A 60 12.89 -5.57 20.22
N ASP A 61 13.33 -5.34 21.46
CA ASP A 61 13.92 -6.37 22.31
C ASP A 61 12.97 -7.54 22.61
N GLY A 62 13.40 -8.75 22.21
CA GLY A 62 12.63 -9.98 22.39
C GLY A 62 11.36 -10.05 21.51
N ALA A 63 11.24 -9.25 20.45
CA ALA A 63 10.13 -9.37 19.51
C ALA A 63 10.30 -10.64 18.66
N ASP A 64 9.23 -11.44 18.53
CA ASP A 64 9.22 -12.58 17.63
C ASP A 64 9.24 -12.09 16.18
N VAL A 65 8.47 -11.03 15.89
CA VAL A 65 8.36 -10.43 14.56
C VAL A 65 8.40 -8.90 14.63
N LEU A 66 9.17 -8.30 13.75
CA LEU A 66 9.19 -6.86 13.46
C LEU A 66 8.60 -6.59 12.07
N TYR A 67 7.48 -5.86 12.03
CA TYR A 67 6.95 -5.32 10.77
C TYR A 67 7.45 -3.90 10.54
N HIS A 68 8.18 -3.70 9.47
CA HIS A 68 8.62 -2.37 9.09
C HIS A 68 7.68 -1.76 8.04
N CYS A 69 6.63 -1.07 8.54
CA CYS A 69 5.61 -0.40 7.73
C CYS A 69 5.79 1.12 7.65
N ALA A 70 6.74 1.68 8.42
CA ALA A 70 7.01 3.12 8.37
C ALA A 70 7.68 3.50 7.05
N ALA A 71 7.17 4.53 6.39
CA ALA A 71 7.79 5.15 5.23
C ALA A 71 7.32 6.60 5.07
N GLU A 72 8.18 7.47 4.53
CA GLU A 72 7.79 8.78 4.00
C GLU A 72 7.41 8.64 2.53
N LEU A 73 6.22 9.14 2.17
CA LEU A 73 5.65 9.00 0.82
C LEU A 73 5.43 10.35 0.11
N ARG A 74 5.51 11.48 0.82
CA ARG A 74 5.05 12.77 0.33
C ARG A 74 6.10 13.86 0.29
N GLN A 75 7.08 13.80 1.20
CA GLN A 75 8.13 14.81 1.35
C GLN A 75 9.44 14.26 0.79
N PRO A 76 9.78 14.54 -0.48
CA PRO A 76 10.96 13.97 -1.14
C PRO A 76 12.24 14.20 -0.33
N GLU A 77 12.41 15.40 0.24
CA GLU A 77 13.57 15.78 1.03
C GLU A 77 13.78 14.93 2.29
N ARG A 78 12.72 14.26 2.77
CA ARG A 78 12.77 13.40 3.96
C ARG A 78 12.82 11.89 3.62
N MET A 79 12.60 11.51 2.36
CA MET A 79 12.49 10.09 2.00
C MET A 79 13.76 9.33 2.28
N ALA A 80 14.94 9.88 1.96
CA ALA A 80 16.21 9.23 2.24
C ALA A 80 16.44 9.03 3.74
N ASP A 81 16.07 10.03 4.56
CA ASP A 81 16.24 9.96 6.01
C ASP A 81 15.34 8.91 6.64
N VAL A 82 14.06 8.92 6.30
CA VAL A 82 13.08 8.02 6.90
C VAL A 82 13.20 6.62 6.33
N ASN A 83 13.23 6.48 4.99
CA ASN A 83 13.11 5.19 4.33
C ASN A 83 14.44 4.42 4.28
N VAL A 84 15.58 5.10 4.24
CA VAL A 84 16.91 4.45 4.14
C VAL A 84 17.64 4.52 5.47
N ARG A 85 17.98 5.72 5.96
CA ARG A 85 18.73 5.86 7.22
C ARG A 85 17.94 5.33 8.41
N GLY A 86 16.62 5.60 8.46
CA GLY A 86 15.72 5.06 9.48
C GLY A 86 15.66 3.54 9.48
N THR A 87 15.62 2.92 8.29
CA THR A 87 15.68 1.46 8.15
C THR A 87 17.01 0.90 8.65
N LEU A 88 18.14 1.52 8.28
CA LEU A 88 19.47 1.08 8.72
C LEU A 88 19.58 1.10 10.26
N ARG A 89 19.14 2.17 10.92
CA ARG A 89 19.15 2.27 12.37
C ARG A 89 18.26 1.23 13.06
N LEU A 90 17.10 0.98 12.48
CA LEU A 90 16.20 -0.03 13.00
C LEU A 90 16.81 -1.43 12.84
N ILE A 91 17.52 -1.71 11.74
CA ILE A 91 18.27 -2.95 11.54
C ILE A 91 19.35 -3.11 12.63
N GLU A 92 20.11 -2.06 12.90
CA GLU A 92 21.16 -2.07 13.95
C GLU A 92 20.56 -2.35 15.32
N ALA A 93 19.45 -1.71 15.68
CA ALA A 93 18.74 -1.96 16.91
C ALA A 93 18.18 -3.39 17.03
N ALA A 94 17.76 -3.97 15.90
CA ALA A 94 17.10 -5.28 15.83
C ALA A 94 18.08 -6.48 15.84
N ARG A 95 19.38 -6.27 15.54
CA ARG A 95 20.38 -7.37 15.47
C ARG A 95 20.42 -8.19 16.73
N GLY A 96 20.20 -9.51 16.61
CA GLY A 96 20.20 -10.47 17.72
C GLY A 96 19.07 -10.30 18.73
N ARG A 97 18.05 -9.46 18.43
CA ARG A 97 16.92 -9.17 19.33
C ARG A 97 15.57 -9.58 18.80
N ILE A 98 15.46 -9.84 17.49
CA ILE A 98 14.21 -10.26 16.88
C ILE A 98 14.36 -11.61 16.18
N GLY A 99 13.25 -12.35 16.02
CA GLY A 99 13.25 -13.57 15.22
C GLY A 99 13.17 -13.27 13.72
N ARG A 100 12.17 -12.51 13.30
CA ARG A 100 11.91 -12.24 11.85
C ARG A 100 11.59 -10.78 11.59
N TRP A 101 12.14 -10.26 10.49
CA TRP A 101 11.81 -8.95 9.92
C TRP A 101 10.89 -9.10 8.72
N VAL A 102 9.73 -8.47 8.75
CA VAL A 102 8.81 -8.39 7.61
C VAL A 102 8.82 -6.97 7.05
N GLN A 103 9.37 -6.81 5.86
CA GLN A 103 9.51 -5.53 5.17
C GLN A 103 8.27 -5.24 4.30
N LEU A 104 7.57 -4.16 4.59
CA LEU A 104 6.55 -3.64 3.68
C LEU A 104 7.23 -2.78 2.61
N SER A 105 7.48 -3.37 1.45
CA SER A 105 8.07 -2.71 0.27
C SER A 105 6.99 -2.21 -0.71
N SER A 106 7.24 -2.26 -2.01
CA SER A 106 6.31 -1.85 -3.08
C SER A 106 6.67 -2.49 -4.41
N ILE A 107 5.68 -2.80 -5.25
CA ILE A 107 5.92 -3.16 -6.67
C ILE A 107 6.57 -2.02 -7.47
N GLY A 108 6.56 -0.79 -6.94
CA GLY A 108 7.18 0.37 -7.59
C GLY A 108 8.69 0.26 -7.76
N VAL A 109 9.36 -0.66 -7.02
CA VAL A 109 10.81 -0.87 -7.15
C VAL A 109 11.24 -1.47 -8.48
N TYR A 110 10.32 -2.11 -9.22
CA TYR A 110 10.64 -2.77 -10.49
C TYR A 110 10.74 -1.82 -11.67
N ALA A 111 11.61 -2.18 -12.61
CA ALA A 111 11.66 -1.53 -13.92
C ALA A 111 10.30 -1.60 -14.61
N ARG A 112 9.87 -0.47 -15.18
CA ARG A 112 8.63 -0.37 -15.97
C ARG A 112 8.99 -0.11 -17.42
N GLU A 113 9.34 -1.15 -18.15
CA GLU A 113 9.49 -1.05 -19.58
C GLU A 113 8.13 -0.94 -20.27
N ARG A 114 8.02 -0.12 -21.32
CA ARG A 114 6.73 0.19 -21.99
C ARG A 114 5.96 -1.03 -22.48
N ASN A 115 6.62 -2.15 -22.69
CA ASN A 115 6.04 -3.38 -23.26
C ASN A 115 6.00 -4.54 -22.26
N THR A 116 6.39 -4.36 -21.00
CA THR A 116 6.36 -5.43 -20.01
C THR A 116 4.94 -5.60 -19.47
N GLU A 117 4.28 -6.69 -19.87
CA GLU A 117 2.92 -7.01 -19.39
C GLU A 117 2.94 -7.75 -18.05
N VAL A 118 4.01 -8.48 -17.74
CA VAL A 118 4.11 -9.29 -16.52
C VAL A 118 5.40 -8.97 -15.78
N ILE A 119 5.27 -8.59 -14.51
CA ILE A 119 6.40 -8.34 -13.60
C ILE A 119 6.32 -9.32 -12.44
N THR A 120 7.37 -10.12 -12.28
CA THR A 120 7.54 -11.10 -11.21
C THR A 120 8.60 -10.66 -10.21
N GLU A 121 8.82 -11.45 -9.16
CA GLU A 121 9.82 -11.20 -8.13
C GLU A 121 11.26 -11.25 -8.65
N THR A 122 11.47 -11.86 -9.81
CA THR A 122 12.78 -11.95 -10.49
C THR A 122 13.01 -10.84 -11.52
N SER A 123 12.02 -9.99 -11.75
CA SER A 123 12.13 -8.86 -12.68
C SER A 123 13.16 -7.83 -12.19
N PRO A 124 13.85 -7.12 -13.11
CA PRO A 124 14.86 -6.13 -12.75
C PRO A 124 14.31 -5.03 -11.83
N ILE A 125 15.15 -4.62 -10.88
CA ILE A 125 14.89 -3.45 -10.02
C ILE A 125 15.42 -2.21 -10.76
N ALA A 126 14.52 -1.26 -11.06
CA ALA A 126 14.88 0.06 -11.59
C ALA A 126 13.75 1.06 -11.25
N ALA A 127 13.96 1.75 -10.16
CA ALA A 127 13.03 2.75 -9.66
C ALA A 127 12.94 3.98 -10.59
N ALA A 128 11.75 4.53 -10.74
CA ALA A 128 11.49 5.67 -11.63
C ALA A 128 11.35 7.01 -10.89
N ASN A 129 11.32 6.99 -9.57
CA ASN A 129 11.21 8.19 -8.74
C ASN A 129 11.84 7.97 -7.36
N GLN A 130 12.05 9.05 -6.62
CA GLN A 130 12.76 9.03 -5.34
C GLN A 130 12.10 8.12 -4.29
N TYR A 131 10.78 8.02 -4.24
CA TYR A 131 10.11 7.09 -3.34
C TYR A 131 10.49 5.64 -3.67
N GLU A 132 10.41 5.26 -4.93
CA GLU A 132 10.75 3.91 -5.41
C GLU A 132 12.24 3.60 -5.19
N GLU A 133 13.13 4.58 -5.44
CA GLU A 133 14.57 4.46 -5.16
C GLU A 133 14.85 4.18 -3.68
N THR A 134 14.22 4.95 -2.79
CA THR A 134 14.42 4.76 -1.34
C THR A 134 13.82 3.45 -0.84
N LYS A 135 12.74 2.96 -1.44
CA LYS A 135 12.19 1.63 -1.12
C LYS A 135 13.11 0.50 -1.59
N ALA A 136 13.67 0.61 -2.80
CA ALA A 136 14.65 -0.36 -3.32
C ALA A 136 15.93 -0.37 -2.46
N ALA A 137 16.41 0.79 -2.05
CA ALA A 137 17.58 0.90 -1.16
C ALA A 137 17.28 0.28 0.23
N ALA A 138 16.09 0.49 0.79
CA ALA A 138 15.68 -0.13 2.04
C ALA A 138 15.60 -1.66 1.91
N ASP A 139 15.04 -2.19 0.81
CA ASP A 139 15.03 -3.62 0.52
C ASP A 139 16.44 -4.21 0.50
N ALA A 140 17.40 -3.53 -0.16
CA ALA A 140 18.79 -3.97 -0.21
C ALA A 140 19.47 -4.02 1.18
N LEU A 141 19.18 -3.05 2.05
CA LEU A 141 19.66 -3.06 3.44
C LEU A 141 19.14 -4.26 4.23
N VAL A 142 17.85 -4.59 4.07
CA VAL A 142 17.22 -5.73 4.74
C VAL A 142 17.80 -7.06 4.23
N GLU A 143 18.03 -7.19 2.92
CA GLU A 143 18.68 -8.36 2.34
C GLU A 143 20.15 -8.51 2.79
N ALA A 144 20.89 -7.41 2.93
CA ALA A 144 22.23 -7.42 3.50
C ALA A 144 22.24 -7.88 4.99
N ALA A 145 21.23 -7.46 5.76
CA ALA A 145 21.05 -7.90 7.15
C ALA A 145 20.79 -9.41 7.22
N ARG A 146 19.95 -9.95 6.34
CA ARG A 146 19.72 -11.39 6.19
C ARG A 146 21.01 -12.14 5.90
N SER A 147 21.75 -11.68 4.90
CA SER A 147 23.00 -12.33 4.46
C SER A 147 24.09 -12.35 5.56
N SER A 148 24.03 -11.39 6.50
CA SER A 148 24.90 -11.37 7.69
C SER A 148 24.39 -12.22 8.87
N GLY A 149 23.26 -12.93 8.72
CA GLY A 149 22.67 -13.75 9.78
C GLY A 149 22.05 -12.96 10.94
N ALA A 150 21.67 -11.70 10.71
CA ALA A 150 21.15 -10.83 11.76
C ALA A 150 19.78 -11.32 12.30
N PHE A 151 18.90 -11.74 11.41
CA PHE A 151 17.56 -12.28 11.65
C PHE A 151 16.98 -12.82 10.33
N GLU A 152 15.88 -13.57 10.39
CA GLU A 152 15.13 -13.94 9.18
C GLU A 152 14.45 -12.71 8.56
N THR A 153 14.36 -12.67 7.22
CA THR A 153 13.69 -11.57 6.52
C THR A 153 12.63 -12.07 5.57
N VAL A 154 11.58 -11.26 5.38
CA VAL A 154 10.60 -11.41 4.31
C VAL A 154 10.33 -10.03 3.71
N LEU A 155 10.37 -9.92 2.38
CA LEU A 155 10.02 -8.70 1.66
C LEU A 155 8.67 -8.89 0.97
N LEU A 156 7.69 -8.06 1.31
CA LEU A 156 6.38 -8.04 0.66
C LEU A 156 6.24 -6.77 -0.17
N ARG A 157 6.01 -6.91 -1.48
CA ARG A 157 5.89 -5.84 -2.47
C ARG A 157 4.44 -5.70 -2.95
N PRO A 158 3.59 -4.96 -2.20
CA PRO A 158 2.21 -4.76 -2.60
C PRO A 158 2.07 -3.76 -3.74
N SER A 159 0.99 -3.93 -4.52
CA SER A 159 0.45 -2.93 -5.43
C SER A 159 -0.27 -1.81 -4.65
N ILE A 160 -1.10 -1.00 -5.31
CA ILE A 160 -1.83 0.09 -4.66
C ILE A 160 -2.79 -0.48 -3.62
N VAL A 161 -2.50 -0.23 -2.34
CA VAL A 161 -3.34 -0.66 -1.23
C VAL A 161 -4.49 0.31 -1.01
N PHE A 162 -5.70 -0.21 -0.96
CA PHE A 162 -6.91 0.59 -0.76
C PHE A 162 -7.80 0.02 0.35
N GLY A 163 -8.70 0.86 0.85
CA GLY A 163 -9.68 0.54 1.88
C GLY A 163 -10.15 1.79 2.62
N PRO A 164 -11.14 1.69 3.50
CA PRO A 164 -11.62 2.80 4.32
C PRO A 164 -10.48 3.47 5.11
N GLY A 165 -10.41 4.80 5.01
CA GLY A 165 -9.36 5.57 5.67
C GLY A 165 -8.02 5.62 4.93
N MET A 166 -7.93 5.14 3.67
CA MET A 166 -6.73 5.31 2.86
C MET A 166 -6.41 6.81 2.65
N PRO A 167 -5.12 7.21 2.76
CA PRO A 167 -4.73 8.62 2.67
C PRO A 167 -4.73 9.15 1.22
N ASN A 168 -4.70 8.26 0.23
CA ASN A 168 -4.73 8.61 -1.19
C ASN A 168 -6.17 8.77 -1.67
N ARG A 169 -6.48 9.94 -2.24
CA ARG A 169 -7.83 10.27 -2.71
C ARG A 169 -8.14 9.81 -4.13
N SER A 170 -7.21 9.15 -4.83
CA SER A 170 -7.40 8.79 -6.25
C SER A 170 -8.64 7.92 -6.46
N LEU A 171 -8.84 6.90 -5.63
CA LEU A 171 -10.00 6.01 -5.73
C LEU A 171 -11.31 6.74 -5.39
N ALA A 172 -11.31 7.60 -4.36
CA ALA A 172 -12.47 8.43 -4.04
C ALA A 172 -12.81 9.41 -5.19
N GLN A 173 -11.79 9.91 -5.92
CA GLN A 173 -12.01 10.71 -7.13
C GLN A 173 -12.64 9.89 -8.26
N TRP A 174 -12.21 8.64 -8.46
CA TRP A 174 -12.85 7.75 -9.44
C TRP A 174 -14.32 7.51 -9.08
N ILE A 175 -14.62 7.14 -7.84
CA ILE A 175 -16.00 6.96 -7.35
C ILE A 175 -16.83 8.23 -7.62
N ALA A 176 -16.30 9.41 -7.26
CA ALA A 176 -16.98 10.68 -7.49
C ALA A 176 -17.21 11.01 -8.97
N MET A 177 -16.24 10.69 -9.84
CA MET A 177 -16.39 10.88 -11.30
C MET A 177 -17.43 9.95 -11.89
N ILE A 178 -17.45 8.69 -11.46
CA ILE A 178 -18.43 7.70 -11.89
C ILE A 178 -19.83 8.10 -11.41
N ALA A 179 -19.98 8.44 -10.11
CA ALA A 179 -21.24 8.91 -9.53
C ALA A 179 -21.83 10.14 -10.28
N ARG A 180 -20.96 11.05 -10.71
CA ARG A 180 -21.33 12.24 -11.48
C ARG A 180 -21.48 11.99 -12.99
N ARG A 181 -21.34 10.74 -13.46
CA ARG A 181 -21.38 10.35 -14.87
C ARG A 181 -20.33 11.09 -15.74
N LYS A 182 -19.16 11.44 -15.16
CA LYS A 182 -18.06 12.16 -15.82
C LYS A 182 -16.85 11.28 -16.10
N PHE A 183 -16.91 10.00 -15.76
CA PHE A 183 -15.81 9.06 -16.02
C PHE A 183 -15.81 8.69 -17.52
N VAL A 184 -14.60 8.66 -18.10
CA VAL A 184 -14.37 8.18 -19.47
C VAL A 184 -13.21 7.21 -19.47
N PHE A 185 -13.31 6.13 -20.24
CA PHE A 185 -12.20 5.24 -20.48
C PHE A 185 -11.17 5.87 -21.44
N VAL A 186 -9.91 5.53 -21.26
CA VAL A 186 -8.82 6.02 -22.12
C VAL A 186 -8.20 4.86 -22.90
N GLY A 187 -8.03 5.02 -24.20
CA GLY A 187 -7.39 4.03 -25.06
C GLY A 187 -8.20 2.74 -25.24
N PRO A 188 -7.62 1.68 -25.80
CA PRO A 188 -8.29 0.41 -26.04
C PRO A 188 -8.61 -0.32 -24.72
N PRO A 189 -9.63 -1.21 -24.71
CA PRO A 189 -9.99 -1.99 -23.52
C PRO A 189 -8.87 -2.91 -23.06
N GLY A 190 -8.95 -3.35 -21.78
CA GLY A 190 -8.03 -4.32 -21.19
C GLY A 190 -6.83 -3.68 -20.47
N ALA A 191 -6.89 -2.41 -20.09
CA ALA A 191 -5.96 -1.84 -19.14
C ALA A 191 -6.08 -2.51 -17.76
N SER A 192 -4.97 -2.59 -17.03
CA SER A 192 -4.87 -3.29 -15.74
C SER A 192 -5.08 -2.34 -14.56
N ALA A 193 -6.01 -2.65 -13.68
CA ALA A 193 -6.11 -2.08 -12.36
C ALA A 193 -5.43 -3.04 -11.35
N ASN A 194 -4.30 -2.63 -10.80
CA ASN A 194 -3.55 -3.38 -9.80
C ASN A 194 -3.79 -2.75 -8.44
N TYR A 195 -4.82 -3.23 -7.76
CA TYR A 195 -5.22 -2.76 -6.45
C TYR A 195 -5.26 -3.94 -5.48
N LEU A 196 -5.03 -3.66 -4.21
CA LEU A 196 -5.03 -4.66 -3.15
C LEU A 196 -5.84 -4.14 -1.96
N TYR A 197 -6.83 -4.88 -1.53
CA TYR A 197 -7.60 -4.48 -0.36
C TYR A 197 -6.76 -4.62 0.92
N VAL A 198 -6.91 -3.69 1.85
CA VAL A 198 -6.02 -3.58 3.01
C VAL A 198 -6.05 -4.83 3.91
N ASP A 199 -7.20 -5.47 4.05
CA ASP A 199 -7.31 -6.68 4.89
C ASP A 199 -6.65 -7.89 4.22
N ASP A 200 -6.64 -7.96 2.88
CA ASP A 200 -5.89 -8.97 2.12
C ASP A 200 -4.38 -8.79 2.28
N LEU A 201 -3.90 -7.54 2.27
CA LEU A 201 -2.50 -7.25 2.59
C LEU A 201 -2.15 -7.67 4.01
N VAL A 202 -3.00 -7.37 4.98
CA VAL A 202 -2.76 -7.72 6.39
C VAL A 202 -2.69 -9.23 6.57
N GLU A 203 -3.54 -10.00 5.92
CA GLU A 203 -3.48 -11.47 5.94
C GLU A 203 -2.18 -12.00 5.33
N ALA A 204 -1.71 -11.41 4.22
CA ALA A 204 -0.42 -11.76 3.63
C ALA A 204 0.75 -11.42 4.58
N LEU A 205 0.72 -10.27 5.25
CA LEU A 205 1.73 -9.88 6.24
C LEU A 205 1.79 -10.87 7.41
N VAL A 206 0.63 -11.30 7.93
CA VAL A 206 0.57 -12.31 9.00
C VAL A 206 1.15 -13.64 8.53
N ARG A 207 0.83 -14.11 7.32
CA ARG A 207 1.43 -15.34 6.75
C ARG A 207 2.94 -15.21 6.59
N CYS A 208 3.43 -14.11 6.06
CA CYS A 208 4.87 -13.81 5.95
C CYS A 208 5.58 -13.86 7.31
N ALA A 209 4.89 -13.52 8.39
CA ALA A 209 5.44 -13.53 9.72
C ALA A 209 5.46 -14.93 10.37
N THR A 210 4.43 -15.73 10.13
CA THR A 210 4.19 -16.97 10.89
C THR A 210 4.59 -18.23 10.14
N ASP A 211 4.59 -18.21 8.80
CA ASP A 211 4.94 -19.38 8.01
C ASP A 211 6.47 -19.56 7.95
N PRO A 212 7.02 -20.72 8.37
CA PRO A 212 8.45 -20.99 8.25
C PRO A 212 8.96 -20.95 6.81
N ALA A 213 8.15 -21.32 5.82
CA ALA A 213 8.51 -21.29 4.40
C ALA A 213 8.73 -19.87 3.86
N ALA A 214 8.23 -18.85 4.57
CA ALA A 214 8.41 -17.46 4.15
C ALA A 214 9.83 -16.92 4.36
N ALA A 215 10.67 -17.59 5.18
CA ALA A 215 11.99 -17.11 5.53
C ALA A 215 12.88 -16.87 4.29
N GLY A 216 13.40 -15.66 4.12
CA GLY A 216 14.19 -15.24 2.96
C GLY A 216 13.36 -14.98 1.70
N GLY A 217 12.03 -15.06 1.78
CA GLY A 217 11.14 -14.85 0.65
C GLY A 217 10.97 -13.40 0.24
N ILE A 218 10.80 -13.19 -1.07
CA ILE A 218 10.36 -11.92 -1.66
C ILE A 218 9.07 -12.23 -2.41
N TYR A 219 8.01 -11.48 -2.12
CA TYR A 219 6.69 -11.75 -2.67
C TYR A 219 6.04 -10.50 -3.24
N ASN A 220 5.56 -10.58 -4.48
CA ASN A 220 4.64 -9.61 -5.03
C ASN A 220 3.24 -9.87 -4.46
N LEU A 221 2.51 -8.79 -4.24
CA LEU A 221 1.13 -8.89 -3.80
C LEU A 221 0.26 -7.87 -4.54
N SER A 222 -0.64 -8.38 -5.37
CA SER A 222 -1.58 -7.57 -6.16
C SER A 222 -2.85 -8.37 -6.39
N ASP A 223 -3.97 -7.67 -6.44
CA ASP A 223 -5.22 -8.23 -6.91
C ASP A 223 -5.61 -7.50 -8.20
N HIS A 224 -5.51 -8.23 -9.32
CA HIS A 224 -5.62 -7.66 -10.67
C HIS A 224 -7.05 -7.72 -11.18
N ALA A 225 -7.52 -6.61 -11.76
CA ALA A 225 -8.74 -6.58 -12.55
C ALA A 225 -8.54 -5.77 -13.83
N PRO A 226 -9.29 -6.05 -14.92
CA PRO A 226 -9.45 -5.09 -15.99
C PRO A 226 -10.07 -3.78 -15.47
N VAL A 227 -9.61 -2.63 -15.94
CA VAL A 227 -10.17 -1.32 -15.54
C VAL A 227 -11.67 -1.25 -15.78
N GLU A 228 -12.16 -1.91 -16.82
CA GLU A 228 -13.60 -2.01 -17.12
C GLU A 228 -14.37 -2.66 -15.98
N ALA A 229 -13.94 -3.85 -15.54
CA ALA A 229 -14.58 -4.58 -14.44
C ALA A 229 -14.51 -3.81 -13.11
N PHE A 230 -13.38 -3.11 -12.89
CA PHE A 230 -13.18 -2.26 -11.72
C PHE A 230 -14.18 -1.09 -11.69
N VAL A 231 -14.39 -0.42 -12.83
CA VAL A 231 -15.33 0.69 -13.00
C VAL A 231 -16.78 0.20 -12.95
N GLU A 232 -17.09 -0.93 -13.57
CA GLU A 232 -18.41 -1.57 -13.51
C GLU A 232 -18.79 -1.90 -12.08
N THR A 233 -17.89 -2.49 -11.30
CA THR A 233 -18.12 -2.80 -9.88
C THR A 233 -18.44 -1.54 -9.06
N ILE A 234 -17.77 -0.41 -9.34
CA ILE A 234 -18.08 0.86 -8.68
C ILE A 234 -19.47 1.37 -9.10
N ALA A 235 -19.79 1.30 -10.39
CA ALA A 235 -21.09 1.75 -10.91
C ALA A 235 -22.23 0.91 -10.34
N ASP A 236 -22.08 -0.40 -10.26
CA ASP A 236 -23.05 -1.33 -9.65
C ASP A 236 -23.25 -1.02 -8.15
N ALA A 237 -22.16 -0.79 -7.41
CA ALA A 237 -22.25 -0.42 -5.99
C ALA A 237 -22.94 0.96 -5.78
N LEU A 238 -22.83 1.86 -6.74
CA LEU A 238 -23.54 3.15 -6.78
C LEU A 238 -24.99 3.02 -7.30
N GLN A 239 -25.38 1.84 -7.79
CA GLN A 239 -26.70 1.57 -8.41
C GLN A 239 -26.97 2.47 -9.64
N ILE A 240 -25.95 2.69 -10.48
CA ILE A 240 -26.04 3.47 -11.70
C ILE A 240 -25.52 2.67 -12.91
N ALA A 241 -25.97 3.06 -14.10
CA ALA A 241 -25.45 2.47 -15.34
C ALA A 241 -23.94 2.76 -15.50
N PRO A 242 -23.13 1.75 -15.88
CA PRO A 242 -21.69 1.93 -16.03
C PRO A 242 -21.34 2.90 -17.17
N PRO A 243 -20.23 3.64 -17.05
CA PRO A 243 -19.72 4.50 -18.14
C PRO A 243 -19.43 3.68 -19.40
N LYS A 244 -19.75 4.25 -20.58
CA LYS A 244 -19.47 3.62 -21.88
C LYS A 244 -18.53 4.45 -22.77
N LEU A 245 -18.38 5.75 -22.45
CA LEU A 245 -17.59 6.65 -23.28
C LEU A 245 -16.11 6.30 -23.19
N ARG A 246 -15.47 6.19 -24.34
CA ARG A 246 -14.05 5.90 -24.48
C ARG A 246 -13.40 6.92 -25.41
N VAL A 247 -12.23 7.42 -24.97
CA VAL A 247 -11.49 8.45 -25.69
C VAL A 247 -10.14 7.87 -26.13
N PRO A 248 -9.73 8.07 -27.40
CA PRO A 248 -8.42 7.61 -27.87
C PRO A 248 -7.25 8.21 -27.06
N THR A 249 -6.23 7.40 -26.77
CA THR A 249 -5.07 7.82 -25.99
C THR A 249 -4.37 9.06 -26.54
N PRO A 250 -4.13 9.21 -27.89
CA PRO A 250 -3.48 10.41 -28.41
C PRO A 250 -4.25 11.71 -28.12
N LEU A 251 -5.59 11.66 -28.21
CA LEU A 251 -6.44 12.82 -27.90
C LEU A 251 -6.34 13.20 -26.42
N MET A 252 -6.40 12.20 -25.51
CA MET A 252 -6.26 12.45 -24.08
C MET A 252 -4.88 12.98 -23.71
N ARG A 253 -3.81 12.49 -24.35
CA ARG A 253 -2.44 13.03 -24.16
C ARG A 253 -2.31 14.47 -24.66
N GLY A 254 -2.92 14.81 -25.79
CA GLY A 254 -2.98 16.18 -26.27
C GLY A 254 -3.67 17.11 -25.28
N LEU A 255 -4.83 16.71 -24.75
CA LEU A 255 -5.56 17.47 -23.73
C LEU A 255 -4.77 17.62 -22.43
N ALA A 256 -4.06 16.58 -21.99
CA ALA A 256 -3.20 16.66 -20.82
C ALA A 256 -2.01 17.59 -21.03
N GLY A 257 -1.42 17.60 -22.23
CA GLY A 257 -0.35 18.53 -22.60
C GLY A 257 -0.80 19.99 -22.53
N LEU A 258 -1.95 20.32 -23.11
CA LEU A 258 -2.54 21.65 -23.04
C LEU A 258 -2.93 22.01 -21.58
N GLY A 259 -3.53 21.06 -20.88
CA GLY A 259 -3.96 21.25 -19.50
C GLY A 259 -2.81 21.45 -18.51
N SER A 260 -1.59 20.97 -18.83
CA SER A 260 -0.41 21.16 -17.95
C SER A 260 -0.04 22.64 -17.75
N LEU A 261 -0.53 23.53 -18.60
CA LEU A 261 -0.38 24.98 -18.46
C LEU A 261 -1.35 25.58 -17.41
N ILE A 262 -2.32 24.81 -16.92
CA ILE A 262 -3.33 25.25 -15.97
C ILE A 262 -3.05 24.62 -14.61
N PRO A 263 -2.70 25.39 -13.57
CA PRO A 263 -2.49 24.86 -12.23
C PRO A 263 -3.72 24.08 -11.72
N GLY A 264 -3.50 22.85 -11.23
CA GLY A 264 -4.58 22.01 -10.72
C GLY A 264 -5.40 21.25 -11.76
N PHE A 265 -5.00 21.27 -13.03
CA PHE A 265 -5.67 20.48 -14.08
C PHE A 265 -5.63 18.97 -13.73
N PRO A 266 -6.77 18.29 -13.72
CA PRO A 266 -6.86 16.96 -13.13
C PRO A 266 -6.24 15.86 -14.00
N LEU A 267 -6.01 16.10 -15.28
CA LEU A 267 -5.50 15.12 -16.24
C LEU A 267 -3.99 15.33 -16.44
N THR A 268 -3.17 14.36 -16.03
CA THR A 268 -1.72 14.35 -16.22
C THR A 268 -1.29 13.18 -17.08
N GLN A 269 -0.11 13.26 -17.71
CA GLN A 269 0.47 12.16 -18.49
C GLN A 269 0.58 10.87 -17.66
N SER A 270 1.05 10.97 -16.42
CA SER A 270 1.17 9.81 -15.52
C SER A 270 -0.19 9.15 -15.20
N ARG A 271 -1.27 9.94 -15.11
CA ARG A 271 -2.62 9.38 -14.95
C ARG A 271 -3.10 8.65 -16.20
N ILE A 272 -2.77 9.17 -17.38
CA ILE A 272 -3.09 8.50 -18.66
C ILE A 272 -2.30 7.18 -18.75
N ASP A 273 -1.01 7.20 -18.42
CA ASP A 273 -0.17 6.00 -18.43
C ASP A 273 -0.70 4.94 -17.45
N ALA A 274 -1.14 5.33 -16.25
CA ALA A 274 -1.79 4.43 -15.31
C ALA A 274 -3.11 3.84 -15.83
N LEU A 275 -3.94 4.65 -16.54
CA LEU A 275 -5.22 4.22 -17.11
C LEU A 275 -5.08 3.37 -18.39
N THR A 276 -3.90 3.31 -18.98
CA THR A 276 -3.61 2.56 -20.21
C THR A 276 -2.59 1.44 -20.01
N SER A 277 -2.01 1.31 -18.81
CA SER A 277 -1.07 0.24 -18.47
C SER A 277 -1.74 -1.13 -18.55
N ARG A 278 -1.01 -2.10 -19.08
CA ARG A 278 -1.41 -3.51 -19.12
C ARG A 278 -0.57 -4.40 -18.21
N THR A 279 0.29 -3.77 -17.42
CA THR A 279 1.19 -4.47 -16.51
C THR A 279 0.40 -5.21 -15.43
N ARG A 280 0.78 -6.47 -15.19
CA ARG A 280 0.24 -7.32 -14.13
C ARG A 280 1.36 -7.79 -13.22
N PHE A 281 1.03 -8.02 -11.97
CA PHE A 281 1.94 -8.54 -10.94
C PHE A 281 1.34 -9.84 -10.39
N PRO A 282 1.69 -11.01 -10.96
CA PRO A 282 1.20 -12.30 -10.46
C PRO A 282 1.57 -12.51 -8.99
N ILE A 283 0.71 -13.21 -8.28
CA ILE A 283 0.91 -13.60 -6.87
C ILE A 283 1.19 -15.10 -6.73
N ASP A 284 1.56 -15.75 -7.83
CA ASP A 284 1.74 -17.22 -7.88
C ASP A 284 2.75 -17.69 -6.84
N ARG A 285 3.82 -16.94 -6.60
CA ARG A 285 4.85 -17.30 -5.66
C ARG A 285 4.30 -17.38 -4.22
N ILE A 286 3.70 -16.32 -3.71
CA ILE A 286 3.12 -16.32 -2.36
C ILE A 286 1.95 -17.30 -2.24
N ALA A 287 1.19 -17.47 -3.33
CA ALA A 287 0.08 -18.43 -3.38
C ALA A 287 0.55 -19.88 -3.28
N ASN A 288 1.64 -20.23 -3.96
CA ASN A 288 2.16 -21.60 -4.00
C ASN A 288 3.03 -21.92 -2.78
N GLU A 289 3.90 -21.00 -2.35
CA GLU A 289 4.82 -21.20 -1.23
C GLU A 289 4.12 -21.10 0.12
N LEU A 290 3.20 -20.13 0.30
CA LEU A 290 2.55 -19.85 1.58
C LEU A 290 1.04 -20.15 1.60
N GLY A 291 0.48 -20.73 0.54
CA GLY A 291 -0.95 -21.01 0.44
C GLY A 291 -1.83 -19.75 0.52
N TYR A 292 -1.26 -18.56 0.22
CA TYR A 292 -2.02 -17.31 0.31
C TYR A 292 -3.15 -17.25 -0.73
N ARG A 293 -4.30 -16.76 -0.29
CA ARG A 293 -5.43 -16.36 -1.13
C ARG A 293 -6.04 -15.08 -0.55
N PRO A 294 -6.49 -14.12 -1.38
CA PRO A 294 -7.26 -12.98 -0.89
C PRO A 294 -8.47 -13.45 -0.08
N VAL A 295 -8.73 -12.81 1.04
CA VAL A 295 -9.88 -13.14 1.93
C VAL A 295 -11.10 -12.30 1.63
N VAL A 296 -10.91 -11.11 1.06
CA VAL A 296 -11.98 -10.17 0.65
C VAL A 296 -12.02 -10.02 -0.86
N GLY A 297 -10.86 -9.79 -1.49
CA GLY A 297 -10.70 -9.51 -2.90
C GLY A 297 -11.09 -8.08 -3.30
N TRP A 298 -10.57 -7.65 -4.46
CA TRP A 298 -10.73 -6.29 -4.94
C TRP A 298 -12.20 -5.87 -5.13
N ALA A 299 -13.07 -6.77 -5.58
CA ALA A 299 -14.46 -6.43 -5.90
C ALA A 299 -15.28 -6.11 -4.64
N GLU A 300 -15.20 -6.93 -3.58
CA GLU A 300 -15.90 -6.64 -2.32
C GLU A 300 -15.24 -5.47 -1.58
N GLY A 301 -13.91 -5.37 -1.65
CA GLY A 301 -13.18 -4.19 -1.17
C GLY A 301 -13.68 -2.89 -1.80
N LEU A 302 -13.95 -2.88 -3.12
CA LEU A 302 -14.53 -1.72 -3.81
C LEU A 302 -15.95 -1.39 -3.35
N ARG A 303 -16.79 -2.39 -3.19
CA ARG A 303 -18.16 -2.16 -2.65
C ARG A 303 -18.09 -1.53 -1.25
N THR A 304 -17.17 -2.00 -0.43
CA THR A 304 -16.93 -1.40 0.90
C THR A 304 -16.43 0.04 0.80
N MET A 305 -15.54 0.35 -0.14
CA MET A 305 -15.08 1.72 -0.39
C MET A 305 -16.20 2.64 -0.87
N VAL A 306 -17.09 2.15 -1.76
CA VAL A 306 -18.23 2.93 -2.24
C VAL A 306 -19.20 3.23 -1.09
N ARG A 307 -19.56 2.25 -0.26
CA ARG A 307 -20.40 2.47 0.94
C ARG A 307 -19.79 3.54 1.85
N HIS A 308 -18.51 3.40 2.17
CA HIS A 308 -17.81 4.36 3.02
C HIS A 308 -17.78 5.78 2.40
N TRP A 309 -17.58 5.89 1.08
CA TRP A 309 -17.63 7.16 0.37
C TRP A 309 -19.03 7.79 0.42
N GLN A 310 -20.10 7.00 0.25
CA GLN A 310 -21.48 7.45 0.36
C GLN A 310 -21.81 7.97 1.77
N GLU A 311 -21.39 7.27 2.82
CA GLU A 311 -21.53 7.70 4.21
C GLU A 311 -20.86 9.05 4.47
N GLN A 312 -19.62 9.23 3.98
CA GLN A 312 -18.90 10.48 4.15
C GLN A 312 -19.50 11.65 3.34
N THR A 313 -20.03 11.38 2.15
CA THR A 313 -20.62 12.42 1.30
C THR A 313 -22.07 12.69 1.64
N GLY A 314 -22.84 11.69 2.04
CA GLY A 314 -24.21 11.83 2.53
C GLY A 314 -24.29 12.60 3.85
N SER A 315 -23.32 12.43 4.75
CA SER A 315 -23.20 13.20 5.99
C SER A 315 -22.83 14.68 5.78
N LEU A 316 -22.38 15.05 4.56
CA LEU A 316 -22.02 16.42 4.18
C LEU A 316 -23.16 17.17 3.46
N GLN A 317 -24.32 16.53 3.21
CA GLN A 317 -25.52 17.25 2.79
C GLN A 317 -26.23 17.76 4.03
N PRO A 318 -26.15 19.06 4.36
CA PRO A 318 -27.04 19.63 5.36
C PRO A 318 -28.47 19.54 4.83
N ALA A 319 -29.38 19.27 5.73
CA ALA A 319 -30.82 19.29 5.52
C ALA A 319 -31.25 20.57 4.76
N MET A 320 -31.27 20.51 3.41
CA MET A 320 -32.00 21.46 2.59
C MET A 320 -33.10 20.67 1.92
N ASN A 321 -34.20 20.48 2.62
CA ASN A 321 -35.57 20.35 2.11
C ASN A 321 -36.53 20.03 3.26
N HIS A 322 -36.90 21.02 4.05
CA HIS A 322 -38.24 21.13 4.65
C HIS A 322 -38.45 22.62 4.91
N ALA A 323 -38.76 23.36 3.82
CA ALA A 323 -39.47 24.59 3.87
C ALA A 323 -40.40 24.62 2.66
N ASN A 324 -41.59 24.13 2.86
CA ASN A 324 -42.83 24.57 2.22
C ASN A 324 -43.96 24.42 3.23
#